data_1df65db5de4cb96ea433af2cb22c0a42
#
_entry.id   1df65db5de4cb96ea433af2cb22c0a42
#
_cell.length_a   1.000
_cell.length_b   1.000
_cell.length_c   1.000
_cell.angle_alpha   90.00
_cell.angle_beta   90.00
_cell.angle_gamma   90.00
#
_symmetry.space_group_name_H-M   'P 1'
#
loop_
_entity.id
_entity.type
_entity.pdbx_description
1 polymer ?
#
loop_
_entity_poly.entity_id
_entity_poly.type
_entity_poly.pdbx_seq_one_letter_code
_entity_poly.pdbx_strand_id
1 'polypeptide(L)'
;VLTRKKINNPNFIALKDVPGVFQNINVLPKAWIVGNAKLVETQRESLMETLLNGFDPSNTAIIYKYQGEPLKGMASGQVDVISRAENKINIISQSETGGLLVLSEIYYKPGWRAYVNGEETPVYQTNHILRSIYIPSGEHQIEFKYDDSSWKQTRILSRVSFLTVLFGFGFILWKEKEN
;
A
#
# COMPACT_ATOMS: atom_id res chain seq x y z
N VAL A 1 4.98 -20.99 -0.69
CA VAL A 1 3.99 -21.68 -1.52
C VAL A 1 3.71 -23.05 -0.92
N LEU A 2 2.44 -23.39 -0.78
CA LEU A 2 1.95 -24.71 -0.33
C LEU A 2 1.50 -25.52 -1.55
N THR A 3 2.10 -26.68 -1.77
CA THR A 3 1.70 -27.57 -2.88
C THR A 3 2.07 -29.03 -2.60
N ARG A 4 1.26 -29.96 -3.12
CA ARG A 4 1.58 -31.39 -3.13
C ARG A 4 2.47 -31.80 -4.31
N LYS A 5 2.63 -30.90 -5.31
CA LYS A 5 3.47 -31.14 -6.48
C LYS A 5 4.89 -30.63 -6.24
N LYS A 6 5.88 -31.34 -6.77
CA LYS A 6 7.27 -30.87 -6.77
C LYS A 6 7.37 -29.60 -7.62
N ILE A 7 7.90 -28.51 -7.04
CA ILE A 7 8.19 -27.29 -7.78
C ILE A 7 9.57 -27.45 -8.42
N ASN A 8 9.62 -27.43 -9.74
CA ASN A 8 10.87 -27.48 -10.49
C ASN A 8 11.25 -26.05 -10.95
N ASN A 9 11.55 -25.19 -9.98
CA ASN A 9 11.96 -23.80 -10.22
C ASN A 9 13.07 -23.47 -9.21
N PRO A 10 14.25 -22.99 -9.66
CA PRO A 10 15.41 -22.71 -8.79
C PRO A 10 15.14 -21.63 -7.73
N ASN A 11 14.15 -20.77 -7.95
CA ASN A 11 13.78 -19.74 -6.99
C ASN A 11 13.01 -20.25 -5.77
N PHE A 12 12.67 -21.55 -5.75
CA PHE A 12 11.91 -22.14 -4.65
C PHE A 12 12.71 -23.23 -3.95
N ILE A 13 12.95 -23.06 -2.66
CA ILE A 13 13.61 -24.03 -1.79
C ILE A 13 12.58 -24.70 -0.90
N ALA A 14 12.56 -26.04 -0.90
CA ALA A 14 11.71 -26.79 0.02
C ALA A 14 12.17 -26.57 1.48
N LEU A 15 11.24 -26.27 2.37
CA LEU A 15 11.55 -26.22 3.80
C LEU A 15 11.70 -27.65 4.34
N LYS A 16 12.82 -27.90 5.04
CA LYS A 16 13.19 -29.24 5.52
C LYS A 16 12.17 -29.81 6.53
N ASP A 17 11.61 -28.93 7.37
CA ASP A 17 10.80 -29.33 8.50
C ASP A 17 9.28 -29.31 8.21
N VAL A 18 8.87 -28.85 7.04
CA VAL A 18 7.45 -28.71 6.67
C VAL A 18 7.21 -29.23 5.26
N PRO A 19 6.83 -30.50 5.10
CA PRO A 19 6.58 -31.11 3.78
C PRO A 19 5.54 -30.32 2.96
N GLY A 20 5.83 -30.10 1.67
CA GLY A 20 4.95 -29.38 0.75
C GLY A 20 4.99 -27.85 0.87
N VAL A 21 5.86 -27.32 1.71
CA VAL A 21 6.09 -25.87 1.83
C VAL A 21 7.39 -25.49 1.13
N PHE A 22 7.31 -24.48 0.27
CA PHE A 22 8.45 -23.97 -0.49
C PHE A 22 8.61 -22.47 -0.19
N GLN A 23 9.84 -22.08 0.13
CA GLN A 23 10.23 -20.69 0.26
C GLN A 23 10.68 -20.15 -1.09
N ASN A 24 10.10 -19.05 -1.54
CA ASN A 24 10.64 -18.29 -2.66
C ASN A 24 11.83 -17.45 -2.15
N ILE A 25 13.02 -17.68 -2.67
CA ILE A 25 14.25 -16.97 -2.29
C ILE A 25 14.50 -15.72 -3.14
N ASN A 26 13.75 -15.55 -4.22
CA ASN A 26 13.87 -14.39 -5.11
C ASN A 26 12.67 -13.45 -4.95
N VAL A 27 12.45 -13.00 -3.73
CA VAL A 27 11.40 -12.02 -3.43
C VAL A 27 12.02 -10.64 -3.21
N LEU A 28 11.35 -9.61 -3.70
CA LEU A 28 11.70 -8.24 -3.37
C LEU A 28 11.44 -7.95 -1.90
N PRO A 29 12.19 -7.02 -1.30
CA PRO A 29 11.93 -6.58 0.06
C PRO A 29 10.55 -5.93 0.18
N LYS A 30 10.12 -5.64 1.40
CA LYS A 30 8.82 -5.01 1.67
C LYS A 30 8.68 -3.63 1.06
N ALA A 31 9.79 -2.89 0.97
CA ALA A 31 9.90 -1.61 0.29
C ALA A 31 11.22 -1.54 -0.46
N TRP A 32 11.23 -0.91 -1.63
CA TRP A 32 12.42 -0.73 -2.45
C TRP A 32 12.32 0.54 -3.30
N ILE A 33 13.45 1.01 -3.83
CA ILE A 33 13.51 2.20 -4.66
C ILE A 33 13.76 1.80 -6.11
N VAL A 34 13.01 2.40 -7.03
CA VAL A 34 13.23 2.28 -8.48
C VAL A 34 13.40 3.64 -9.13
N GLY A 35 14.29 3.73 -10.11
CA GLY A 35 14.56 4.95 -10.85
C GLY A 35 13.82 5.06 -12.18
N ASN A 36 13.27 3.97 -12.68
CA ASN A 36 12.54 3.93 -13.93
C ASN A 36 11.06 3.73 -13.70
N ALA A 37 10.24 4.38 -14.53
CA ALA A 37 8.80 4.12 -14.56
C ALA A 37 8.27 4.07 -15.99
N LYS A 38 7.32 3.17 -16.19
CA LYS A 38 6.42 3.13 -17.33
C LYS A 38 5.10 3.75 -16.91
N LEU A 39 4.74 4.87 -17.55
CA LEU A 39 3.50 5.57 -17.27
C LEU A 39 2.37 4.94 -18.06
N VAL A 40 1.22 4.76 -17.43
CA VAL A 40 0.01 4.20 -18.03
C VAL A 40 -1.22 5.02 -17.67
N GLU A 41 -2.17 5.11 -18.60
CA GLU A 41 -3.36 5.95 -18.47
C GLU A 41 -4.61 5.16 -18.03
N THR A 42 -4.57 3.84 -18.15
CA THR A 42 -5.70 2.98 -17.80
C THR A 42 -5.32 1.86 -16.84
N GLN A 43 -6.28 1.43 -16.02
CA GLN A 43 -6.12 0.29 -15.12
C GLN A 43 -5.83 -1.01 -15.88
N ARG A 44 -6.45 -1.18 -17.06
CA ARG A 44 -6.24 -2.33 -17.92
C ARG A 44 -4.80 -2.38 -18.44
N GLU A 45 -4.29 -1.25 -18.90
CA GLU A 45 -2.90 -1.13 -19.35
C GLU A 45 -1.92 -1.43 -18.19
N SER A 46 -2.17 -0.86 -17.00
CA SER A 46 -1.38 -1.16 -15.80
C SER A 46 -1.33 -2.65 -15.50
N LEU A 47 -2.46 -3.35 -15.57
CA LEU A 47 -2.51 -4.79 -15.36
C LEU A 47 -1.73 -5.54 -16.43
N MET A 48 -1.98 -5.23 -17.70
CA MET A 48 -1.32 -5.92 -18.82
C MET A 48 0.20 -5.78 -18.78
N GLU A 49 0.69 -4.57 -18.53
CA GLU A 49 2.13 -4.31 -18.43
C GLU A 49 2.77 -5.03 -17.24
N THR A 50 2.06 -5.11 -16.11
CA THR A 50 2.55 -5.85 -14.92
C THR A 50 2.63 -7.36 -15.15
N LEU A 51 1.79 -7.89 -16.06
CA LEU A 51 1.75 -9.32 -16.40
C LEU A 51 2.66 -9.70 -17.57
N LEU A 52 3.27 -8.74 -18.27
CA LEU A 52 4.16 -9.03 -19.39
C LEU A 52 5.37 -9.85 -18.97
N ASN A 53 5.72 -10.80 -19.81
CA ASN A 53 6.98 -11.55 -19.69
C ASN A 53 8.16 -10.57 -19.82
N GLY A 54 9.05 -10.56 -18.83
CA GLY A 54 10.21 -9.65 -18.79
C GLY A 54 9.99 -8.37 -18.00
N PHE A 55 8.83 -8.15 -17.40
CA PHE A 55 8.67 -7.08 -16.42
C PHE A 55 9.51 -7.37 -15.17
N ASP A 56 10.43 -6.47 -14.88
CA ASP A 56 11.29 -6.54 -13.69
C ASP A 56 10.90 -5.43 -12.70
N PRO A 57 10.14 -5.76 -11.65
CA PRO A 57 9.71 -4.79 -10.66
C PRO A 57 10.84 -4.28 -9.75
N SER A 58 12.02 -4.89 -9.77
CA SER A 58 13.18 -4.40 -9.02
C SER A 58 13.80 -3.16 -9.66
N ASN A 59 13.60 -2.96 -10.94
CA ASN A 59 14.23 -1.90 -11.72
C ASN A 59 13.23 -0.87 -12.27
N THR A 60 12.01 -1.29 -12.57
CA THR A 60 10.99 -0.46 -13.21
C THR A 60 9.67 -0.54 -12.46
N ALA A 61 9.01 0.60 -12.28
CA ALA A 61 7.64 0.67 -11.79
C ALA A 61 6.66 0.96 -12.94
N ILE A 62 5.49 0.35 -12.90
CA ILE A 62 4.37 0.70 -13.80
C ILE A 62 3.43 1.59 -12.98
N ILE A 63 3.25 2.86 -13.38
CA ILE A 63 2.52 3.84 -12.59
C ILE A 63 1.30 4.34 -13.36
N TYR A 64 0.17 4.29 -12.67
CA TYR A 64 -1.08 4.83 -13.16
C TYR A 64 -1.22 6.31 -12.83
N LYS A 65 -1.39 7.15 -13.86
CA LYS A 65 -1.62 8.61 -13.75
C LYS A 65 -0.59 9.33 -12.87
N TYR A 66 0.67 9.12 -13.15
CA TYR A 66 1.75 9.80 -12.42
C TYR A 66 1.80 11.29 -12.75
N GLN A 67 1.91 12.13 -11.73
CA GLN A 67 2.02 13.58 -11.82
C GLN A 67 3.18 14.12 -10.96
N GLY A 68 4.16 13.28 -10.67
CA GLY A 68 5.31 13.64 -9.84
C GLY A 68 6.49 14.13 -10.66
N GLU A 69 7.63 14.30 -9.96
CA GLU A 69 8.89 14.69 -10.56
C GLU A 69 9.39 13.70 -11.61
N PRO A 70 10.07 14.16 -12.66
CA PRO A 70 10.66 13.27 -13.66
C PRO A 70 11.64 12.29 -13.02
N LEU A 71 11.51 11.02 -13.36
CA LEU A 71 12.45 9.99 -12.92
C LEU A 71 13.71 10.06 -13.77
N LYS A 72 14.86 10.02 -13.12
CA LYS A 72 16.17 10.25 -13.76
C LYS A 72 16.89 8.96 -14.20
N GLY A 73 16.20 7.83 -14.25
CA GLY A 73 16.81 6.55 -14.58
C GLY A 73 17.26 5.78 -13.33
N MET A 74 18.40 5.11 -13.40
CA MET A 74 18.85 4.23 -12.31
C MET A 74 18.78 4.91 -10.95
N ALA A 75 18.01 4.35 -10.03
CA ALA A 75 18.02 4.70 -8.63
C ALA A 75 18.73 3.62 -7.84
N SER A 76 19.61 4.06 -6.95
CA SER A 76 20.21 3.21 -5.93
C SER A 76 19.84 3.75 -4.57
N GLY A 77 19.56 2.86 -3.64
CA GLY A 77 19.24 3.28 -2.28
C GLY A 77 18.90 2.11 -1.38
N GLN A 78 18.96 2.39 -0.10
CA GLN A 78 18.56 1.46 0.95
C GLN A 78 17.23 1.91 1.53
N VAL A 79 16.38 0.94 1.86
CA VAL A 79 15.06 1.18 2.47
C VAL A 79 14.87 0.21 3.63
N ASP A 80 14.64 0.76 4.81
CA ASP A 80 14.41 -0.01 6.02
C ASP A 80 13.02 0.28 6.58
N VAL A 81 12.20 -0.74 6.69
CA VAL A 81 10.88 -0.65 7.33
C VAL A 81 11.07 -0.77 8.84
N ILE A 82 11.05 0.36 9.54
CA ILE A 82 11.37 0.45 10.97
C ILE A 82 10.26 -0.09 11.84
N SER A 83 9.01 0.20 11.47
CA SER A 83 7.84 -0.30 12.19
C SER A 83 6.63 -0.42 11.30
N ARG A 84 5.77 -1.37 11.65
CA ARG A 84 4.51 -1.63 10.96
C ARG A 84 3.42 -1.92 11.99
N ALA A 85 2.40 -1.07 11.99
CA ALA A 85 1.16 -1.25 12.72
C ALA A 85 -0.02 -1.31 11.74
N GLU A 86 -1.22 -1.59 12.20
CA GLU A 86 -2.42 -1.70 11.37
C GLU A 86 -2.71 -0.44 10.55
N ASN A 87 -2.44 0.73 11.13
CA ASN A 87 -2.76 2.04 10.55
C ASN A 87 -1.55 2.95 10.33
N LYS A 88 -0.33 2.42 10.52
CA LYS A 88 0.90 3.21 10.41
C LYS A 88 2.09 2.35 9.98
N ILE A 89 2.88 2.85 9.03
CA ILE A 89 4.14 2.23 8.59
C ILE A 89 5.21 3.33 8.61
N ASN A 90 6.31 3.11 9.32
CA ASN A 90 7.46 4.01 9.33
C ASN A 90 8.62 3.36 8.58
N ILE A 91 9.23 4.14 7.72
CA ILE A 91 10.30 3.73 6.82
C ILE A 91 11.41 4.77 6.90
N ILE A 92 12.67 4.33 6.86
CA ILE A 92 13.82 5.18 6.58
C ILE A 92 14.33 4.80 5.21
N SER A 93 14.61 5.79 4.38
CA SER A 93 15.22 5.59 3.08
C SER A 93 16.48 6.44 2.93
N GLN A 94 17.46 5.90 2.24
CA GLN A 94 18.65 6.62 1.82
C GLN A 94 18.87 6.37 0.33
N SER A 95 18.90 7.43 -0.48
CA SER A 95 19.10 7.33 -1.93
C SER A 95 20.00 8.45 -2.43
N GLU A 96 20.94 8.13 -3.30
CA GLU A 96 21.83 9.12 -3.90
C GLU A 96 21.13 9.95 -4.99
N THR A 97 20.17 9.37 -5.69
CA THR A 97 19.54 9.97 -6.87
C THR A 97 18.07 10.32 -6.66
N GLY A 98 17.47 9.87 -5.57
CA GLY A 98 16.02 9.86 -5.41
C GLY A 98 15.37 8.78 -6.28
N GLY A 99 14.02 8.79 -6.38
CA GLY A 99 13.28 7.82 -7.18
C GLY A 99 11.90 7.53 -6.62
N LEU A 100 11.31 6.42 -7.04
CA LEU A 100 10.06 5.93 -6.50
C LEU A 100 10.33 4.89 -5.41
N LEU A 101 9.92 5.18 -4.20
CA LEU A 101 9.82 4.18 -3.15
C LEU A 101 8.54 3.39 -3.35
N VAL A 102 8.68 2.14 -3.77
CA VAL A 102 7.58 1.19 -3.92
C VAL A 102 7.40 0.43 -2.62
N LEU A 103 6.18 0.42 -2.10
CA LEU A 103 5.81 -0.34 -0.90
C LEU A 103 4.92 -1.51 -1.32
N SER A 104 5.32 -2.72 -0.94
CA SER A 104 4.56 -3.96 -1.19
C SER A 104 3.33 -4.05 -0.28
N GLU A 105 2.44 -3.06 -0.42
CA GLU A 105 1.14 -2.93 0.23
C GLU A 105 0.11 -2.46 -0.79
N ILE A 106 -1.15 -2.91 -0.61
CA ILE A 106 -2.22 -2.58 -1.54
C ILE A 106 -2.49 -1.07 -1.54
N TYR A 107 -2.56 -0.50 -2.74
CA TYR A 107 -3.00 0.86 -2.95
C TYR A 107 -4.48 1.03 -2.57
N TYR A 108 -4.75 1.96 -1.66
CA TYR A 108 -6.11 2.32 -1.26
C TYR A 108 -6.17 3.82 -0.98
N LYS A 109 -6.51 4.58 -2.02
CA LYS A 109 -6.52 6.05 -2.00
C LYS A 109 -7.37 6.67 -0.89
N PRO A 110 -8.57 6.17 -0.58
CA PRO A 110 -9.43 6.82 0.42
C PRO A 110 -8.87 6.82 1.84
N GLY A 111 -7.89 5.96 2.14
CA GLY A 111 -7.44 5.81 3.52
C GLY A 111 -5.97 6.06 3.76
N TRP A 112 -5.08 5.75 2.82
CA TRP A 112 -3.65 5.89 3.07
C TRP A 112 -3.08 7.20 2.56
N ARG A 113 -2.44 7.94 3.47
CA ARG A 113 -1.63 9.13 3.19
C ARG A 113 -0.16 8.81 3.43
N ALA A 114 0.73 9.53 2.77
CA ALA A 114 2.16 9.41 2.96
C ALA A 114 2.78 10.75 3.27
N TYR A 115 3.81 10.73 4.10
CA TYR A 115 4.57 11.90 4.52
C TYR A 115 6.07 11.61 4.35
N VAL A 116 6.80 12.56 3.80
CA VAL A 116 8.27 12.54 3.71
C VAL A 116 8.78 13.67 4.59
N ASN A 117 9.55 13.35 5.63
CA ASN A 117 10.04 14.31 6.63
C ASN A 117 8.92 15.17 7.26
N GLY A 118 7.71 14.60 7.38
CA GLY A 118 6.53 15.29 7.93
C GLY A 118 5.67 16.04 6.91
N GLU A 119 6.12 16.20 5.66
CA GLU A 119 5.36 16.85 4.58
C GLU A 119 4.55 15.81 3.79
N GLU A 120 3.26 16.08 3.57
CA GLU A 120 2.37 15.18 2.83
C GLU A 120 2.80 15.08 1.37
N THR A 121 2.89 13.87 0.85
CA THR A 121 3.28 13.57 -0.52
C THR A 121 2.23 12.71 -1.22
N PRO A 122 2.06 12.85 -2.54
CA PRO A 122 1.12 12.03 -3.31
C PRO A 122 1.48 10.54 -3.24
N VAL A 123 0.45 9.70 -3.05
CA VAL A 123 0.55 8.24 -3.13
C VAL A 123 0.05 7.79 -4.49
N TYR A 124 0.88 7.07 -5.23
CA TYR A 124 0.59 6.57 -6.57
C TYR A 124 0.24 5.09 -6.56
N GLN A 125 -0.68 4.70 -7.43
CA GLN A 125 -0.93 3.30 -7.73
C GLN A 125 0.17 2.76 -8.65
N THR A 126 0.83 1.71 -8.23
CA THR A 126 2.04 1.18 -8.84
C THR A 126 1.92 -0.32 -9.02
N ASN A 127 2.46 -0.85 -10.14
CA ASN A 127 2.40 -2.27 -10.47
C ASN A 127 0.99 -2.84 -10.27
N HIS A 128 0.01 -2.12 -10.79
CA HIS A 128 -1.43 -2.37 -10.75
C HIS A 128 -2.07 -2.29 -9.37
N ILE A 129 -1.49 -2.88 -8.33
CA ILE A 129 -2.11 -2.98 -6.99
C ILE A 129 -1.28 -2.40 -5.86
N LEU A 130 -0.01 -2.15 -6.05
CA LEU A 130 0.88 -1.63 -5.02
C LEU A 130 0.79 -0.12 -4.90
N ARG A 131 1.44 0.44 -3.89
CA ARG A 131 1.56 1.89 -3.71
C ARG A 131 3.01 2.33 -3.76
N SER A 132 3.24 3.54 -4.27
CA SER A 132 4.53 4.21 -4.22
C SER A 132 4.40 5.69 -3.92
N ILE A 133 5.52 6.29 -3.55
CA ILE A 133 5.70 7.72 -3.42
C ILE A 133 6.99 8.11 -4.13
N TYR A 134 7.10 9.37 -4.55
CA TYR A 134 8.38 9.93 -4.94
C TYR A 134 9.18 10.34 -3.70
N ILE A 135 10.47 10.02 -3.71
CA ILE A 135 11.44 10.49 -2.71
C ILE A 135 12.59 11.22 -3.40
N PRO A 136 13.04 12.38 -2.90
CA PRO A 136 14.23 13.05 -3.43
C PRO A 136 15.53 12.30 -3.06
N SER A 137 16.67 12.80 -3.50
CA SER A 137 17.98 12.33 -3.05
C SER A 137 18.21 12.69 -1.58
N GLY A 138 18.95 11.84 -0.86
CA GLY A 138 19.26 12.02 0.55
C GLY A 138 18.66 10.95 1.46
N GLU A 139 18.69 11.23 2.75
CA GLU A 139 18.09 10.42 3.80
C GLU A 139 16.73 11.01 4.18
N HIS A 140 15.69 10.16 4.23
CA HIS A 140 14.33 10.59 4.51
C HIS A 140 13.64 9.67 5.50
N GLN A 141 12.87 10.28 6.41
CA GLN A 141 11.90 9.59 7.24
C GLN A 141 10.54 9.62 6.53
N ILE A 142 9.97 8.44 6.33
CA ILE A 142 8.72 8.27 5.60
C ILE A 142 7.69 7.64 6.53
N GLU A 143 6.53 8.24 6.57
CA GLU A 143 5.38 7.74 7.30
C GLU A 143 4.22 7.49 6.34
N PHE A 144 3.72 6.25 6.29
CA PHE A 144 2.40 5.97 5.74
C PHE A 144 1.41 5.86 6.90
N LYS A 145 0.31 6.61 6.82
CA LYS A 145 -0.72 6.67 7.84
C LYS A 145 -2.09 6.47 7.24
N TYR A 146 -2.90 5.64 7.90
CA TYR A 146 -4.28 5.43 7.50
C TYR A 146 -5.16 6.54 8.11
N ASP A 147 -5.87 7.28 7.26
CA ASP A 147 -6.85 8.28 7.66
C ASP A 147 -8.22 7.62 7.83
N ASP A 148 -8.61 7.41 9.07
CA ASP A 148 -9.90 6.82 9.45
C ASP A 148 -10.97 7.87 9.79
N SER A 149 -10.75 9.13 9.44
CA SER A 149 -11.64 10.25 9.79
C SER A 149 -13.07 10.07 9.28
N SER A 150 -13.23 9.64 8.03
CA SER A 150 -14.53 9.34 7.44
C SER A 150 -15.27 8.22 8.16
N TRP A 151 -14.55 7.17 8.57
CA TRP A 151 -15.12 6.08 9.37
C TRP A 151 -15.57 6.54 10.73
N LYS A 152 -14.78 7.37 11.42
CA LYS A 152 -15.13 7.95 12.72
C LYS A 152 -16.40 8.79 12.63
N GLN A 153 -16.50 9.66 11.62
CA GLN A 153 -17.69 10.49 11.38
C GLN A 153 -18.95 9.64 11.14
N THR A 154 -18.86 8.66 10.25
CA THR A 154 -19.98 7.77 9.92
C THR A 154 -20.44 6.98 11.16
N ARG A 155 -19.52 6.53 11.99
CA ARG A 155 -19.82 5.81 13.24
C ARG A 155 -20.54 6.69 14.25
N ILE A 156 -20.17 7.97 14.38
CA ILE A 156 -20.85 8.93 15.24
C ILE A 156 -22.27 9.16 14.73
N LEU A 157 -22.45 9.43 13.44
CA LEU A 157 -23.74 9.66 12.81
C LEU A 157 -24.69 8.46 13.01
N SER A 158 -24.18 7.25 12.81
CA SER A 158 -24.94 6.00 13.01
C SER A 158 -25.40 5.86 14.47
N ARG A 159 -24.53 6.16 15.45
CA ARG A 159 -24.90 6.12 16.87
C ARG A 159 -25.98 7.14 17.22
N VAL A 160 -25.86 8.36 16.73
CA VAL A 160 -26.85 9.41 16.94
C VAL A 160 -28.20 8.99 16.34
N SER A 161 -28.22 8.52 15.10
CA SER A 161 -29.43 8.03 14.45
C SER A 161 -30.11 6.90 15.23
N PHE A 162 -29.32 5.94 15.71
CA PHE A 162 -29.82 4.83 16.51
C PHE A 162 -30.46 5.30 17.82
N LEU A 163 -29.81 6.21 18.53
CA LEU A 163 -30.37 6.80 19.76
C LEU A 163 -31.66 7.57 19.48
N THR A 164 -31.72 8.34 18.39
CA THR A 164 -32.94 9.07 18.00
C THR A 164 -34.12 8.12 17.79
N VAL A 165 -33.89 7.00 17.12
CA VAL A 165 -34.94 5.98 16.90
C VAL A 165 -35.37 5.37 18.24
N LEU A 166 -34.42 5.01 19.11
CA LEU A 166 -34.74 4.45 20.44
C LEU A 166 -35.55 5.43 21.30
N PHE A 167 -35.14 6.69 21.35
CA PHE A 167 -35.89 7.71 22.11
C PHE A 167 -37.26 7.96 21.52
N GLY A 168 -37.39 8.02 20.19
CA GLY A 168 -38.68 8.16 19.51
C GLY A 168 -39.62 7.00 19.82
N PHE A 169 -39.12 5.76 19.76
CA PHE A 169 -39.89 4.57 20.11
C PHE A 169 -40.28 4.56 21.59
N GLY A 170 -39.35 4.88 22.49
CA GLY A 170 -39.62 4.99 23.91
C GLY A 170 -40.68 6.07 24.25
N PHE A 171 -40.65 7.21 23.55
CA PHE A 171 -41.62 8.27 23.70
C PHE A 171 -43.02 7.82 23.22
N ILE A 172 -43.13 7.10 22.13
CA ILE A 172 -44.42 6.55 21.66
C ILE A 172 -45.01 5.57 22.68
N LEU A 173 -44.22 4.63 23.21
CA LEU A 173 -44.65 3.69 24.23
C LEU A 173 -45.09 4.37 25.55
N TRP A 174 -44.37 5.42 25.93
CA TRP A 174 -44.72 6.21 27.13
C TRP A 174 -46.06 6.90 26.96
N LYS A 175 -46.27 7.53 25.79
CA LYS A 175 -47.53 8.24 25.50
C LYS A 175 -48.73 7.29 25.41
N GLU A 176 -48.52 6.05 24.88
CA GLU A 176 -49.60 5.03 24.79
C GLU A 176 -50.04 4.51 26.17
N LYS A 177 -49.16 4.62 27.18
CA LYS A 177 -49.43 4.19 28.55
C LYS A 177 -50.18 5.26 29.39
N GLU A 178 -50.19 6.51 28.94
CA GLU A 178 -50.90 7.62 29.58
C GLU A 178 -52.34 7.83 29.04
N ASN A 179 -52.71 7.16 27.91
CA ASN A 179 -54.05 7.12 27.36
C ASN A 179 -54.77 5.83 27.77
#